data_088e49abf01677fcde7430675329d826
#
_entry.id   088e49abf01677fcde7430675329d826
#
_cell.length_a   1.000
_cell.length_b   1.000
_cell.length_c   1.000
_cell.angle_alpha   90.00
_cell.angle_beta   90.00
_cell.angle_gamma   90.00
#
_symmetry.space_group_name_H-M   'P 1'
#
loop_
_entity.id
_entity.type
_entity.pdbx_description
1 polymer ?
#
loop_
_entity_poly.entity_id
_entity_poly.type
_entity_poly.pdbx_seq_one_letter_code
_entity_poly.pdbx_strand_id
1 'polypeptide(L)'
;MRVRITPSRAEGCAVAPPSKSMAHRLLICAALSEGESLVEGISCSEDMGATLDCLSALGASYTREGNAVRVRGFDPRMSNPKTPLLPRESGSTLRFLIPVAWLSGNETTFRGAPTLMRRPMDIYQVLCREKGMTFSKNGCEITVKGGLPSGEYCVAGNVSSQFISGLMFALPLTDGESIIRIMPPVESRSYLELTRAALSAFGVRVEWENDLTLRIAGGQSYRARRVTVEGDYSNAAFLDAFNYVGGKVTVTGLSEGSLQGDRVYRRYFEALSGGTPTLDIGDCPDLGPILFALAAAGRGATFTGTRRLRIKESDRVLAMETELKKFGTELEVSEDSVTVIPTAFHVPSEPLCGHNDHRIVMSMAVLCSITGGVIEGAEAIAKSFPDFFEKTEALGIKAEKTNEF
;
A
#
# COMPACT_ATOMS: atom_id res chain seq x y z
N MET A 1 10.48 19.07 1.33
CA MET A 1 9.79 19.87 0.28
C MET A 1 8.60 20.58 0.93
N ARG A 2 8.46 21.86 0.68
CA ARG A 2 7.30 22.65 1.10
C ARG A 2 6.49 22.99 -0.16
N VAL A 3 5.17 22.86 -0.11
CA VAL A 3 4.27 23.20 -1.22
C VAL A 3 3.20 24.16 -0.71
N ARG A 4 3.09 25.31 -1.37
CA ARG A 4 2.01 26.29 -1.16
C ARG A 4 0.92 26.03 -2.17
N ILE A 5 -0.32 25.86 -1.70
CA ILE A 5 -1.51 25.71 -2.56
C ILE A 5 -2.36 26.97 -2.39
N THR A 6 -2.71 27.60 -3.50
CA THR A 6 -3.65 28.71 -3.55
C THR A 6 -5.03 28.18 -3.92
N PRO A 7 -6.14 28.72 -3.35
CA PRO A 7 -7.48 28.31 -3.71
C PRO A 7 -7.69 28.27 -5.23
N SER A 8 -8.12 27.12 -5.72
CA SER A 8 -8.25 26.84 -7.15
C SER A 8 -9.12 25.61 -7.38
N ARG A 9 -9.70 25.48 -8.56
CA ARG A 9 -10.55 24.34 -8.92
C ARG A 9 -9.84 23.44 -9.92
N ALA A 10 -9.94 22.15 -9.68
CA ALA A 10 -9.45 21.15 -10.62
C ALA A 10 -10.50 20.89 -11.72
N GLU A 11 -10.09 20.97 -12.98
CA GLU A 11 -10.95 20.66 -14.14
C GLU A 11 -10.14 19.91 -15.20
N GLY A 12 -10.78 18.94 -15.88
CA GLY A 12 -10.15 18.22 -16.98
C GLY A 12 -10.15 16.70 -16.80
N CYS A 13 -9.20 16.04 -17.46
CA CYS A 13 -9.09 14.59 -17.47
C CYS A 13 -7.73 14.17 -16.92
N ALA A 14 -7.72 13.22 -16.00
CA ALA A 14 -6.50 12.64 -15.44
C ALA A 14 -6.52 11.11 -15.59
N VAL A 15 -5.38 10.53 -15.95
CA VAL A 15 -5.21 9.09 -15.95
C VAL A 15 -4.77 8.65 -14.56
N ALA A 16 -5.48 7.67 -13.98
CA ALA A 16 -5.09 7.06 -12.72
C ALA A 16 -3.66 6.50 -12.80
N PRO A 17 -2.81 6.70 -11.79
CA PRO A 17 -1.49 6.07 -11.79
C PRO A 17 -1.63 4.54 -11.71
N PRO A 18 -0.59 3.78 -12.07
CA PRO A 18 -0.60 2.34 -11.93
C PRO A 18 -0.73 1.91 -10.47
N SER A 19 -1.48 0.82 -10.22
CA SER A 19 -1.71 0.29 -8.88
C SER A 19 -0.42 -0.20 -8.23
N LYS A 20 0.03 0.51 -7.19
CA LYS A 20 1.19 0.13 -6.39
C LYS A 20 1.03 -1.29 -5.83
N SER A 21 -0.15 -1.59 -5.29
CA SER A 21 -0.46 -2.88 -4.68
C SER A 21 -0.39 -4.05 -5.68
N MET A 22 -0.84 -3.85 -6.91
CA MET A 22 -0.74 -4.86 -7.97
C MET A 22 0.70 -4.94 -8.51
N ALA A 23 1.37 -3.80 -8.69
CA ALA A 23 2.74 -3.72 -9.20
C ALA A 23 3.74 -4.53 -8.35
N HIS A 24 3.72 -4.39 -7.02
CA HIS A 24 4.54 -5.23 -6.13
C HIS A 24 4.34 -6.72 -6.40
N ARG A 25 3.09 -7.15 -6.53
CA ARG A 25 2.72 -8.54 -6.71
C ARG A 25 3.20 -9.10 -8.05
N LEU A 26 2.97 -8.36 -9.11
CA LEU A 26 3.38 -8.77 -10.46
C LEU A 26 4.90 -8.81 -10.60
N LEU A 27 5.64 -7.85 -10.00
CA LEU A 27 7.10 -7.85 -9.99
C LEU A 27 7.67 -9.05 -9.22
N ILE A 28 7.08 -9.42 -8.08
CA ILE A 28 7.50 -10.59 -7.31
C ILE A 28 7.21 -11.87 -8.10
N CYS A 29 6.02 -12.01 -8.67
CA CYS A 29 5.70 -13.17 -9.53
C CYS A 29 6.64 -13.26 -10.74
N ALA A 30 6.97 -12.13 -11.37
CA ALA A 30 7.91 -12.08 -12.48
C ALA A 30 9.33 -12.51 -12.07
N ALA A 31 9.79 -12.09 -10.89
CA ALA A 31 11.09 -12.48 -10.36
C ALA A 31 11.16 -13.95 -9.93
N LEU A 32 10.05 -14.55 -9.52
CA LEU A 32 9.96 -15.98 -9.18
C LEU A 32 9.71 -16.88 -10.40
N SER A 33 9.52 -16.29 -11.60
CA SER A 33 9.24 -17.03 -12.82
C SER A 33 10.50 -17.54 -13.48
N GLU A 34 10.44 -18.73 -14.07
CA GLU A 34 11.47 -19.20 -14.97
C GLU A 34 11.43 -18.39 -16.29
N GLY A 35 12.56 -17.80 -16.67
CA GLY A 35 12.69 -17.01 -17.90
C GLY A 35 12.52 -15.50 -17.67
N GLU A 36 12.10 -14.79 -18.71
CA GLU A 36 11.97 -13.33 -18.72
C GLU A 36 10.48 -12.91 -18.83
N SER A 37 10.07 -12.04 -17.93
CA SER A 37 8.74 -11.43 -17.93
C SER A 37 8.82 -9.94 -18.28
N LEU A 38 7.77 -9.40 -18.92
CA LEU A 38 7.59 -7.97 -19.14
C LEU A 38 6.41 -7.46 -18.31
N VAL A 39 6.69 -6.55 -17.38
CA VAL A 39 5.66 -5.90 -16.55
C VAL A 39 5.56 -4.44 -16.97
N GLU A 40 4.42 -4.08 -17.56
CA GLU A 40 4.12 -2.72 -18.05
C GLU A 40 3.31 -1.93 -17.01
N GLY A 41 3.46 -0.62 -17.00
CA GLY A 41 2.76 0.24 -16.05
C GLY A 41 3.41 0.29 -14.67
N ILE A 42 4.72 0.28 -14.58
CA ILE A 42 5.44 0.42 -13.32
C ILE A 42 5.80 1.89 -13.08
N SER A 43 5.29 2.46 -11.99
CA SER A 43 5.63 3.83 -11.56
C SER A 43 7.11 3.95 -11.13
N CYS A 44 7.65 5.16 -11.15
CA CYS A 44 8.98 5.47 -10.62
C CYS A 44 8.96 5.76 -9.11
N SER A 45 8.02 5.20 -8.37
CA SER A 45 7.92 5.42 -6.93
C SER A 45 9.06 4.73 -6.15
N GLU A 46 9.38 5.26 -4.98
CA GLU A 46 10.43 4.71 -4.12
C GLU A 46 10.15 3.27 -3.69
N ASP A 47 8.88 2.93 -3.44
CA ASP A 47 8.48 1.58 -3.07
C ASP A 47 8.71 0.57 -4.20
N MET A 48 8.50 0.96 -5.48
CA MET A 48 8.81 0.10 -6.63
C MET A 48 10.32 -0.08 -6.80
N GLY A 49 11.10 0.99 -6.63
CA GLY A 49 12.56 0.92 -6.62
C GLY A 49 13.07 -0.05 -5.55
N ALA A 50 12.56 0.09 -4.31
CA ALA A 50 12.94 -0.80 -3.21
C ALA A 50 12.63 -2.29 -3.50
N THR A 51 11.48 -2.57 -4.14
CA THR A 51 11.13 -3.95 -4.52
C THR A 51 12.08 -4.51 -5.57
N LEU A 52 12.37 -3.76 -6.62
CA LEU A 52 13.29 -4.18 -7.69
C LEU A 52 14.70 -4.41 -7.16
N ASP A 53 15.22 -3.51 -6.32
CA ASP A 53 16.54 -3.64 -5.71
C ASP A 53 16.63 -4.88 -4.81
N CYS A 54 15.60 -5.13 -3.98
CA CYS A 54 15.55 -6.31 -3.13
C CYS A 54 15.45 -7.61 -3.95
N LEU A 55 14.65 -7.64 -5.01
CA LEU A 55 14.56 -8.80 -5.91
C LEU A 55 15.89 -9.05 -6.63
N SER A 56 16.59 -7.99 -7.03
CA SER A 56 17.94 -8.10 -7.62
C SER A 56 18.95 -8.65 -6.62
N ALA A 57 18.93 -8.19 -5.37
CA ALA A 57 19.79 -8.71 -4.31
C ALA A 57 19.50 -10.19 -3.98
N LEU A 58 18.27 -10.66 -4.17
CA LEU A 58 17.90 -12.08 -4.03
C LEU A 58 18.35 -12.95 -5.21
N GLY A 59 18.64 -12.36 -6.38
CA GLY A 59 19.16 -13.10 -7.55
C GLY A 59 18.45 -12.82 -8.87
N ALA A 60 17.37 -12.05 -8.89
CA ALA A 60 16.75 -11.62 -10.13
C ALA A 60 17.61 -10.57 -10.85
N SER A 61 17.35 -10.34 -12.13
CA SER A 61 17.87 -9.17 -12.84
C SER A 61 16.75 -8.43 -13.54
N TYR A 62 16.89 -7.12 -13.69
CA TYR A 62 15.87 -6.33 -14.38
C TYR A 62 16.48 -5.23 -15.24
N THR A 63 15.77 -4.87 -16.29
CA THR A 63 16.01 -3.65 -17.06
C THR A 63 14.71 -2.84 -17.14
N ARG A 64 14.86 -1.52 -17.08
CA ARG A 64 13.73 -0.60 -17.13
C ARG A 64 13.72 0.20 -18.42
N GLU A 65 12.58 0.23 -19.10
CA GLU A 65 12.34 0.98 -20.33
C GLU A 65 11.09 1.86 -20.11
N GLY A 66 11.28 3.10 -19.68
CA GLY A 66 10.17 3.98 -19.31
C GLY A 66 9.35 3.42 -18.13
N ASN A 67 8.07 3.14 -18.38
CA ASN A 67 7.16 2.54 -17.40
C ASN A 67 7.07 1.00 -17.51
N ALA A 68 7.88 0.36 -18.33
CA ALA A 68 7.97 -1.09 -18.45
C ALA A 68 9.25 -1.61 -17.77
N VAL A 69 9.15 -2.78 -17.16
CA VAL A 69 10.27 -3.47 -16.52
C VAL A 69 10.33 -4.90 -17.06
N ARG A 70 11.46 -5.25 -17.67
CA ARG A 70 11.81 -6.64 -17.99
C ARG A 70 12.47 -7.25 -16.77
N VAL A 71 11.92 -8.35 -16.29
CA VAL A 71 12.44 -9.06 -15.12
C VAL A 71 12.84 -10.46 -15.55
N ARG A 72 14.11 -10.80 -15.39
CA ARG A 72 14.61 -12.16 -15.51
C ARG A 72 14.59 -12.78 -14.11
N GLY A 73 13.81 -13.84 -13.96
CA GLY A 73 13.60 -14.48 -12.68
C GLY A 73 14.81 -15.28 -12.19
N PHE A 74 14.68 -15.77 -10.96
CA PHE A 74 15.70 -16.57 -10.27
C PHE A 74 15.03 -17.72 -9.51
N ASP A 75 15.81 -18.74 -9.16
CA ASP A 75 15.34 -19.77 -8.22
C ASP A 75 15.61 -19.30 -6.78
N PRO A 76 14.57 -18.98 -5.99
CA PRO A 76 14.74 -18.47 -4.63
C PRO A 76 15.40 -19.50 -3.68
N ARG A 77 15.36 -20.79 -3.99
CA ARG A 77 16.03 -21.86 -3.22
C ARG A 77 17.55 -21.76 -3.32
N MET A 78 18.06 -21.15 -4.38
CA MET A 78 19.49 -20.93 -4.63
C MET A 78 19.96 -19.55 -4.14
N SER A 79 19.06 -18.72 -3.59
CA SER A 79 19.39 -17.37 -3.17
C SER A 79 20.35 -17.37 -1.97
N ASN A 80 21.40 -16.54 -2.08
CA ASN A 80 22.38 -16.35 -1.01
C ASN A 80 22.92 -14.91 -1.03
N PRO A 81 22.10 -13.93 -0.65
CA PRO A 81 22.49 -12.53 -0.69
C PRO A 81 23.67 -12.27 0.25
N LYS A 82 24.68 -11.54 -0.22
CA LYS A 82 25.88 -11.22 0.54
C LYS A 82 25.82 -9.87 1.25
N THR A 83 24.81 -9.08 0.92
CA THR A 83 24.55 -7.74 1.49
C THR A 83 23.12 -7.67 1.96
N PRO A 84 22.80 -6.83 2.96
CA PRO A 84 21.44 -6.62 3.38
C PRO A 84 20.54 -6.16 2.23
N LEU A 85 19.32 -6.70 2.17
CA LEU A 85 18.25 -6.22 1.33
C LEU A 85 17.72 -4.89 1.90
N LEU A 86 17.45 -3.91 1.03
CA LEU A 86 17.07 -2.57 1.43
C LEU A 86 15.60 -2.24 1.06
N PRO A 87 14.62 -2.69 1.84
CA PRO A 87 13.21 -2.37 1.59
C PRO A 87 12.87 -0.89 1.81
N ARG A 88 13.82 -0.06 2.23
CA ARG A 88 13.66 1.37 2.54
C ARG A 88 12.52 1.58 3.53
N GLU A 89 11.39 2.19 3.12
CA GLU A 89 10.17 2.35 3.94
C GLU A 89 9.03 1.42 3.49
N SER A 90 9.23 0.58 2.47
CA SER A 90 8.20 -0.27 1.88
C SER A 90 7.87 -1.48 2.75
N GLY A 91 6.73 -1.42 3.44
CA GLY A 91 6.19 -2.54 4.20
C GLY A 91 5.80 -3.74 3.33
N SER A 92 5.34 -3.49 2.11
CA SER A 92 5.01 -4.55 1.15
C SER A 92 6.26 -5.31 0.73
N THR A 93 7.32 -4.60 0.34
CA THR A 93 8.61 -5.22 -0.04
C THR A 93 9.13 -6.09 1.09
N LEU A 94 9.21 -5.56 2.32
CA LEU A 94 9.73 -6.30 3.46
C LEU A 94 8.91 -7.57 3.75
N ARG A 95 7.59 -7.42 3.92
CA ARG A 95 6.73 -8.54 4.35
C ARG A 95 6.52 -9.58 3.26
N PHE A 96 6.52 -9.18 1.99
CA PHE A 96 6.38 -10.15 0.90
C PHE A 96 7.65 -10.96 0.68
N LEU A 97 8.84 -10.35 0.86
CA LEU A 97 10.10 -11.00 0.52
C LEU A 97 10.70 -11.83 1.68
N ILE A 98 10.28 -11.63 2.92
CA ILE A 98 10.74 -12.48 4.03
C ILE A 98 10.42 -13.95 3.79
N PRO A 99 9.18 -14.38 3.46
CA PRO A 99 8.90 -15.79 3.16
C PRO A 99 9.63 -16.31 1.91
N VAL A 100 9.85 -15.45 0.91
CA VAL A 100 10.65 -15.80 -0.27
C VAL A 100 12.11 -16.07 0.10
N ALA A 101 12.69 -15.25 0.99
CA ALA A 101 14.06 -15.45 1.49
C ALA A 101 14.21 -16.75 2.29
N TRP A 102 13.18 -17.19 3.00
CA TRP A 102 13.22 -18.47 3.74
C TRP A 102 13.36 -19.70 2.82
N LEU A 103 12.97 -19.61 1.54
CA LEU A 103 13.04 -20.77 0.62
C LEU A 103 14.46 -21.29 0.43
N SER A 104 15.48 -20.43 0.52
CA SER A 104 16.88 -20.83 0.39
C SER A 104 17.45 -21.53 1.62
N GLY A 105 16.85 -21.34 2.79
CA GLY A 105 17.42 -21.75 4.08
C GLY A 105 18.62 -20.93 4.52
N ASN A 106 19.20 -20.10 3.67
CA ASN A 106 20.34 -19.24 3.97
C ASN A 106 19.96 -18.06 4.87
N GLU A 107 20.96 -17.50 5.53
CA GLU A 107 20.78 -16.29 6.30
C GLU A 107 20.58 -15.09 5.37
N THR A 108 19.51 -14.32 5.61
CA THR A 108 19.18 -13.11 4.86
C THR A 108 18.86 -11.98 5.80
N THR A 109 19.52 -10.84 5.63
CA THR A 109 19.28 -9.62 6.43
C THR A 109 18.55 -8.57 5.60
N PHE A 110 17.53 -7.99 6.19
CA PHE A 110 16.80 -6.84 5.69
C PHE A 110 17.13 -5.61 6.55
N ARG A 111 17.53 -4.50 5.94
CA ARG A 111 17.79 -3.23 6.62
C ARG A 111 16.84 -2.17 6.08
N GLY A 112 15.88 -1.74 6.91
CA GLY A 112 14.87 -0.75 6.55
C GLY A 112 15.00 0.55 7.34
N ALA A 113 14.22 1.56 6.94
CA ALA A 113 14.12 2.80 7.69
C ALA A 113 13.56 2.57 9.11
N PRO A 114 13.91 3.40 10.10
CA PRO A 114 13.39 3.27 11.47
C PRO A 114 11.86 3.23 11.54
N THR A 115 11.17 4.00 10.70
CA THR A 115 9.71 4.04 10.58
C THR A 115 9.13 2.70 10.15
N LEU A 116 9.74 2.02 9.16
CA LEU A 116 9.35 0.69 8.73
C LEU A 116 9.61 -0.35 9.83
N MET A 117 10.79 -0.28 10.45
CA MET A 117 11.19 -1.27 11.43
C MET A 117 10.42 -1.19 12.76
N ARG A 118 9.73 -0.08 13.04
CA ARG A 118 8.79 0.00 14.18
C ARG A 118 7.46 -0.71 13.94
N ARG A 119 7.10 -0.98 12.68
CA ARG A 119 5.84 -1.68 12.38
C ARG A 119 5.86 -3.12 12.91
N PRO A 120 4.68 -3.69 13.27
CA PRO A 120 4.58 -5.05 13.78
C PRO A 120 5.17 -6.09 12.82
N MET A 121 5.98 -7.00 13.36
CA MET A 121 6.56 -8.16 12.65
C MET A 121 6.39 -9.46 13.47
N ASP A 122 5.64 -9.40 14.57
CA ASP A 122 5.46 -10.49 15.52
C ASP A 122 4.90 -11.76 14.87
N ILE A 123 4.06 -11.62 13.86
CA ILE A 123 3.51 -12.75 13.10
C ILE A 123 4.63 -13.63 12.55
N TYR A 124 5.63 -13.05 11.89
CA TYR A 124 6.76 -13.84 11.36
C TYR A 124 7.67 -14.37 12.48
N GLN A 125 7.81 -13.64 13.57
CA GLN A 125 8.56 -14.12 14.74
C GLN A 125 7.91 -15.36 15.36
N VAL A 126 6.57 -15.36 15.49
CA VAL A 126 5.81 -16.52 15.98
C VAL A 126 5.94 -17.70 15.02
N LEU A 127 5.73 -17.48 13.73
CA LEU A 127 5.85 -18.54 12.71
C LEU A 127 7.25 -19.15 12.67
N CYS A 128 8.31 -18.34 12.79
CA CYS A 128 9.68 -18.85 12.86
C CYS A 128 9.88 -19.78 14.06
N ARG A 129 9.38 -19.40 15.23
CA ARG A 129 9.47 -20.23 16.43
C ARG A 129 8.73 -21.57 16.27
N GLU A 130 7.51 -21.53 15.70
CA GLU A 130 6.70 -22.74 15.50
C GLU A 130 7.29 -23.68 14.44
N LYS A 131 7.99 -23.14 13.45
CA LYS A 131 8.57 -23.90 12.33
C LYS A 131 10.06 -24.20 12.49
N GLY A 132 10.67 -23.87 13.62
CA GLY A 132 12.10 -24.10 13.86
C GLY A 132 13.03 -23.23 13.00
N MET A 133 12.54 -22.09 12.52
CA MET A 133 13.31 -21.09 11.77
C MET A 133 13.82 -20.00 12.71
N THR A 134 14.77 -19.20 12.25
CA THR A 134 15.32 -18.08 13.00
C THR A 134 14.76 -16.76 12.51
N PHE A 135 14.35 -15.91 13.45
CA PHE A 135 13.98 -14.52 13.23
C PHE A 135 14.63 -13.67 14.30
N SER A 136 15.48 -12.74 13.93
CA SER A 136 16.13 -11.78 14.81
C SER A 136 15.86 -10.35 14.34
N LYS A 137 15.52 -9.48 15.27
CA LYS A 137 15.32 -8.05 14.98
C LYS A 137 16.20 -7.23 15.91
N ASN A 138 17.08 -6.43 15.33
CA ASN A 138 18.00 -5.56 16.05
C ASN A 138 18.03 -4.18 15.40
N GLY A 139 17.49 -3.17 16.08
CA GLY A 139 17.40 -1.81 15.55
C GLY A 139 16.67 -1.76 14.23
N CYS A 140 17.38 -1.34 13.17
CA CYS A 140 16.87 -1.23 11.82
C CYS A 140 17.10 -2.48 10.95
N GLU A 141 17.46 -3.60 11.54
CA GLU A 141 17.73 -4.86 10.83
C GLU A 141 16.80 -5.98 11.29
N ILE A 142 16.40 -6.80 10.33
CA ILE A 142 15.75 -8.09 10.54
C ILE A 142 16.58 -9.13 9.81
N THR A 143 17.05 -10.13 10.55
CA THR A 143 17.78 -11.28 10.01
C THR A 143 16.92 -12.52 10.13
N VAL A 144 16.76 -13.24 9.03
CA VAL A 144 15.99 -14.47 8.94
C VAL A 144 16.86 -15.61 8.43
N LYS A 145 16.60 -16.84 8.91
CA LYS A 145 17.33 -18.04 8.49
C LYS A 145 16.47 -19.29 8.70
N GLY A 146 16.66 -20.28 7.88
CA GLY A 146 15.96 -21.56 7.93
C GLY A 146 15.05 -21.74 6.72
N GLY A 147 14.90 -23.01 6.29
CA GLY A 147 14.06 -23.36 5.15
C GLY A 147 12.58 -23.25 5.48
N LEU A 148 11.78 -22.70 4.58
CA LEU A 148 10.33 -22.63 4.71
C LEU A 148 9.72 -24.05 4.52
N PRO A 149 9.18 -24.70 5.57
CA PRO A 149 8.54 -26.01 5.38
C PRO A 149 7.15 -25.85 4.81
N SER A 150 6.65 -26.88 4.11
CA SER A 150 5.21 -27.03 3.86
C SER A 150 4.46 -27.35 5.15
N GLY A 151 3.12 -27.24 5.15
CA GLY A 151 2.27 -27.59 6.28
C GLY A 151 1.33 -26.45 6.71
N GLU A 152 0.86 -26.49 7.96
CA GLU A 152 -0.16 -25.56 8.45
C GLU A 152 0.47 -24.28 9.04
N TYR A 153 -0.13 -23.12 8.70
CA TYR A 153 0.25 -21.78 9.15
C TYR A 153 -0.96 -21.06 9.72
N CYS A 154 -0.92 -20.68 11.00
CA CYS A 154 -1.96 -19.87 11.64
C CYS A 154 -1.54 -18.42 11.64
N VAL A 155 -2.33 -17.54 11.00
CA VAL A 155 -1.99 -16.12 10.81
C VAL A 155 -3.15 -15.23 11.24
N ALA A 156 -2.88 -14.24 12.09
CA ALA A 156 -3.89 -13.25 12.47
C ALA A 156 -4.32 -12.39 11.26
N GLY A 157 -5.65 -12.32 11.03
CA GLY A 157 -6.22 -11.62 9.88
C GLY A 157 -6.36 -10.10 10.06
N ASN A 158 -6.19 -9.60 11.28
CA ASN A 158 -6.45 -8.20 11.66
C ASN A 158 -5.20 -7.33 11.84
N VAL A 159 -4.00 -7.86 11.56
CA VAL A 159 -2.76 -7.07 11.63
C VAL A 159 -2.38 -6.53 10.26
N SER A 160 -2.14 -7.41 9.30
CA SER A 160 -1.89 -7.03 7.92
C SER A 160 -2.01 -8.24 6.99
N SER A 161 -2.77 -8.09 5.90
CA SER A 161 -2.85 -9.07 4.82
C SER A 161 -1.51 -9.35 4.12
N GLN A 162 -0.51 -8.48 4.32
CA GLN A 162 0.82 -8.63 3.72
C GLN A 162 1.57 -9.87 4.24
N PHE A 163 1.34 -10.28 5.50
CA PHE A 163 1.94 -11.50 6.05
C PHE A 163 1.42 -12.75 5.33
N ILE A 164 0.11 -12.80 5.10
CA ILE A 164 -0.54 -13.89 4.38
C ILE A 164 -0.09 -13.88 2.92
N SER A 165 -0.10 -12.71 2.27
CA SER A 165 0.38 -12.56 0.89
C SER A 165 1.83 -12.99 0.71
N GLY A 166 2.71 -12.68 1.67
CA GLY A 166 4.10 -13.14 1.66
C GLY A 166 4.22 -14.66 1.63
N LEU A 167 3.45 -15.36 2.48
CA LEU A 167 3.37 -16.83 2.48
C LEU A 167 2.79 -17.37 1.16
N MET A 168 1.78 -16.70 0.59
CA MET A 168 1.18 -17.09 -0.68
C MET A 168 2.17 -17.04 -1.85
N PHE A 169 3.18 -16.15 -1.82
CA PHE A 169 4.24 -16.15 -2.83
C PHE A 169 5.22 -17.30 -2.68
N ALA A 170 5.53 -17.71 -1.45
CA ALA A 170 6.59 -18.65 -1.17
C ALA A 170 6.13 -20.11 -1.10
N LEU A 171 5.00 -20.39 -0.43
CA LEU A 171 4.52 -21.76 -0.19
C LEU A 171 4.24 -22.59 -1.45
N PRO A 172 3.81 -22.02 -2.59
CA PRO A 172 3.68 -22.80 -3.83
C PRO A 172 4.99 -23.46 -4.31
N LEU A 173 6.14 -22.91 -3.90
CA LEU A 173 7.48 -23.39 -4.28
C LEU A 173 8.04 -24.45 -3.31
N THR A 174 7.34 -24.76 -2.22
CA THR A 174 7.72 -25.86 -1.30
C THR A 174 7.30 -27.22 -1.85
N ASP A 175 7.86 -28.31 -1.32
CA ASP A 175 7.63 -29.64 -1.88
C ASP A 175 6.26 -30.25 -1.53
N GLY A 176 5.60 -29.78 -0.46
CA GLY A 176 4.36 -30.35 0.06
C GLY A 176 3.18 -29.38 0.06
N GLU A 177 2.00 -29.88 0.35
CA GLU A 177 0.80 -29.04 0.53
C GLU A 177 0.92 -28.19 1.78
N SER A 178 0.41 -26.95 1.68
CA SER A 178 0.31 -26.02 2.80
C SER A 178 -1.09 -25.48 2.98
N ILE A 179 -1.45 -25.17 4.23
CA ILE A 179 -2.73 -24.60 4.62
C ILE A 179 -2.45 -23.33 5.43
N ILE A 180 -3.05 -22.21 5.01
CA ILE A 180 -3.02 -20.99 5.80
C ILE A 180 -4.39 -20.83 6.47
N ARG A 181 -4.44 -20.94 7.81
CA ARG A 181 -5.62 -20.61 8.61
C ARG A 181 -5.55 -19.16 9.07
N ILE A 182 -6.54 -18.40 8.67
CA ILE A 182 -6.62 -16.98 9.00
C ILE A 182 -7.49 -16.82 10.25
N MET A 183 -6.89 -16.32 11.31
CA MET A 183 -7.60 -16.08 12.57
C MET A 183 -8.43 -14.80 12.45
N PRO A 184 -9.74 -14.84 12.72
CA PRO A 184 -10.62 -13.69 12.59
C PRO A 184 -10.31 -12.58 13.63
N PRO A 185 -10.73 -11.33 13.37
CA PRO A 185 -11.41 -10.87 12.16
C PRO A 185 -10.47 -10.82 10.94
N VAL A 186 -11.01 -11.07 9.75
CA VAL A 186 -10.27 -10.95 8.48
C VAL A 186 -10.49 -9.57 7.90
N GLU A 187 -9.45 -8.78 7.87
CA GLU A 187 -9.46 -7.44 7.29
C GLU A 187 -8.63 -7.39 6.01
N SER A 188 -9.00 -6.50 5.09
CA SER A 188 -8.31 -6.36 3.79
C SER A 188 -8.29 -7.65 2.95
N ARG A 189 -9.40 -8.36 2.90
CA ARG A 189 -9.58 -9.57 2.08
C ARG A 189 -9.31 -9.29 0.60
N SER A 190 -9.70 -8.12 0.11
CA SER A 190 -9.42 -7.65 -1.25
C SER A 190 -7.95 -7.74 -1.63
N TYR A 191 -7.03 -7.45 -0.71
CA TYR A 191 -5.60 -7.57 -0.97
C TYR A 191 -5.11 -9.03 -1.09
N LEU A 192 -5.79 -9.98 -0.45
CA LEU A 192 -5.53 -11.41 -0.65
C LEU A 192 -6.00 -11.84 -2.04
N GLU A 193 -7.15 -11.34 -2.49
CA GLU A 193 -7.65 -11.57 -3.85
C GLU A 193 -6.73 -10.96 -4.92
N LEU A 194 -6.18 -9.76 -4.70
CA LEU A 194 -5.15 -9.20 -5.57
C LEU A 194 -3.92 -10.11 -5.65
N THR A 195 -3.51 -10.72 -4.53
CA THR A 195 -2.38 -11.67 -4.52
C THR A 195 -2.74 -12.92 -5.30
N ARG A 196 -3.93 -13.49 -5.10
CA ARG A 196 -4.40 -14.66 -5.84
C ARG A 196 -4.47 -14.40 -7.35
N ALA A 197 -4.96 -13.23 -7.74
CA ALA A 197 -5.02 -12.82 -9.14
C ALA A 197 -3.63 -12.71 -9.76
N ALA A 198 -2.67 -12.09 -9.07
CA ALA A 198 -1.29 -12.00 -9.53
C ALA A 198 -0.65 -13.39 -9.67
N LEU A 199 -0.80 -14.26 -8.68
CA LEU A 199 -0.32 -15.65 -8.72
C LEU A 199 -0.91 -16.40 -9.91
N SER A 200 -2.24 -16.33 -10.09
CA SER A 200 -2.96 -16.96 -11.18
C SER A 200 -2.48 -16.48 -12.56
N ALA A 201 -2.19 -15.18 -12.70
CA ALA A 201 -1.63 -14.63 -13.94
C ALA A 201 -0.28 -15.27 -14.31
N PHE A 202 0.50 -15.71 -13.32
CA PHE A 202 1.78 -16.41 -13.51
C PHE A 202 1.68 -17.93 -13.39
N GLY A 203 0.46 -18.49 -13.42
CA GLY A 203 0.21 -19.94 -13.48
C GLY A 203 0.23 -20.64 -12.12
N VAL A 204 0.29 -19.91 -11.02
CA VAL A 204 0.26 -20.44 -9.65
C VAL A 204 -1.14 -20.36 -9.07
N ARG A 205 -1.59 -21.44 -8.41
CA ARG A 205 -2.93 -21.56 -7.83
C ARG A 205 -2.87 -21.56 -6.31
N VAL A 206 -3.72 -20.73 -5.71
CA VAL A 206 -4.01 -20.69 -4.28
C VAL A 206 -5.53 -20.66 -4.14
N GLU A 207 -6.10 -21.61 -3.43
CA GLU A 207 -7.54 -21.81 -3.38
C GLU A 207 -8.09 -21.53 -1.99
N TRP A 208 -9.27 -20.92 -1.92
CA TRP A 208 -10.05 -20.87 -0.69
C TRP A 208 -10.71 -22.23 -0.46
N GLU A 209 -10.41 -22.87 0.65
CA GLU A 209 -11.15 -24.04 1.12
C GLU A 209 -12.45 -23.61 1.82
N ASN A 210 -12.40 -22.49 2.53
CA ASN A 210 -13.51 -21.80 3.16
C ASN A 210 -13.12 -20.34 3.40
N ASP A 211 -13.99 -19.54 4.03
CA ASP A 211 -13.76 -18.10 4.24
C ASP A 211 -12.50 -17.74 5.06
N LEU A 212 -11.96 -18.68 5.83
CA LEU A 212 -10.83 -18.47 6.72
C LEU A 212 -9.61 -19.34 6.39
N THR A 213 -9.67 -20.16 5.33
CA THR A 213 -8.64 -21.14 5.05
C THR A 213 -8.23 -21.12 3.59
N LEU A 214 -6.94 -20.90 3.34
CA LEU A 214 -6.33 -21.03 2.02
C LEU A 214 -5.58 -22.37 1.94
N ARG A 215 -5.79 -23.11 0.85
CA ARG A 215 -5.07 -24.32 0.49
C ARG A 215 -4.10 -24.04 -0.64
N ILE A 216 -2.86 -24.51 -0.52
CA ILE A 216 -1.76 -24.25 -1.44
C ILE A 216 -1.05 -25.57 -1.72
N ALA A 217 -1.19 -26.09 -2.94
CA ALA A 217 -0.36 -27.20 -3.38
C ALA A 217 1.08 -26.74 -3.56
N GLY A 218 2.03 -27.50 -3.09
CA GLY A 218 3.44 -27.27 -3.34
C GLY A 218 3.89 -27.80 -4.70
N GLY A 219 5.17 -27.68 -5.02
CA GLY A 219 5.74 -28.12 -6.28
C GLY A 219 5.26 -27.36 -7.51
N GLN A 220 4.65 -26.18 -7.31
CA GLN A 220 4.24 -25.31 -8.40
C GLN A 220 5.43 -24.50 -8.94
N SER A 221 5.28 -23.96 -10.14
CA SER A 221 6.27 -23.09 -10.77
C SER A 221 5.59 -21.87 -11.38
N TYR A 222 6.24 -20.74 -11.24
CA TYR A 222 5.82 -19.50 -11.89
C TYR A 222 6.25 -19.51 -13.36
N ARG A 223 5.39 -19.02 -14.24
CA ARG A 223 5.64 -18.96 -15.68
C ARG A 223 5.81 -17.50 -16.11
N ALA A 224 6.90 -17.21 -16.83
CA ALA A 224 7.16 -15.89 -17.36
C ALA A 224 6.01 -15.37 -18.24
N ARG A 225 5.68 -14.10 -18.11
CA ARG A 225 4.50 -13.46 -18.75
C ARG A 225 4.80 -12.03 -19.19
N ARG A 226 4.00 -11.57 -20.14
CA ARG A 226 3.77 -10.15 -20.36
C ARG A 226 2.47 -9.77 -19.66
N VAL A 227 2.54 -8.80 -18.76
CA VAL A 227 1.40 -8.33 -17.95
C VAL A 227 1.43 -6.81 -17.84
N THR A 228 0.26 -6.20 -17.69
CA THR A 228 0.11 -4.75 -17.49
C THR A 228 -0.52 -4.50 -16.14
N VAL A 229 0.04 -3.58 -15.38
CA VAL A 229 -0.51 -3.12 -14.10
C VAL A 229 -1.76 -2.29 -14.35
N GLU A 230 -2.85 -2.62 -13.70
CA GLU A 230 -4.10 -1.84 -13.75
C GLU A 230 -3.97 -0.48 -13.04
N GLY A 231 -4.90 0.44 -13.29
CA GLY A 231 -4.99 1.72 -12.59
C GLY A 231 -5.27 1.56 -11.09
N ASP A 232 -4.70 2.47 -10.30
CA ASP A 232 -4.78 2.47 -8.84
C ASP A 232 -6.05 3.18 -8.36
N TYR A 233 -7.00 2.44 -7.83
CA TYR A 233 -8.23 3.00 -7.26
C TYR A 233 -7.98 3.83 -6.01
N SER A 234 -6.97 3.46 -5.23
CA SER A 234 -6.60 4.16 -4.01
C SER A 234 -6.05 5.56 -4.30
N ASN A 235 -5.16 5.68 -5.30
CA ASN A 235 -4.62 6.97 -5.73
C ASN A 235 -5.63 7.75 -6.60
N ALA A 236 -6.45 7.08 -7.39
CA ALA A 236 -7.53 7.70 -8.16
C ALA A 236 -8.54 8.43 -7.26
N ALA A 237 -8.80 7.92 -6.06
CA ALA A 237 -9.67 8.56 -5.08
C ALA A 237 -9.22 9.99 -4.74
N PHE A 238 -7.90 10.26 -4.68
CA PHE A 238 -7.39 11.61 -4.43
C PHE A 238 -7.61 12.57 -5.61
N LEU A 239 -7.57 12.06 -6.85
CA LEU A 239 -7.89 12.85 -8.04
C LEU A 239 -9.38 13.14 -8.13
N ASP A 240 -10.21 12.12 -7.85
CA ASP A 240 -11.66 12.24 -7.90
C ASP A 240 -12.23 13.05 -6.71
N ALA A 241 -11.49 13.13 -5.61
CA ALA A 241 -11.84 13.93 -4.43
C ALA A 241 -11.97 15.42 -4.74
N PHE A 242 -11.27 15.93 -5.76
CA PHE A 242 -11.46 17.31 -6.22
C PHE A 242 -12.89 17.57 -6.71
N ASN A 243 -13.61 16.57 -7.22
CA ASN A 243 -15.02 16.71 -7.60
C ASN A 243 -15.92 16.98 -6.39
N TYR A 244 -15.62 16.33 -5.26
CA TYR A 244 -16.36 16.55 -4.01
C TYR A 244 -16.24 18.00 -3.52
N VAL A 245 -15.10 18.64 -3.76
CA VAL A 245 -14.82 20.02 -3.37
C VAL A 245 -15.08 21.05 -4.49
N GLY A 246 -15.89 20.71 -5.46
CA GLY A 246 -16.38 21.63 -6.49
C GLY A 246 -15.58 21.66 -7.79
N GLY A 247 -14.69 20.72 -8.01
CA GLY A 247 -13.99 20.51 -9.29
C GLY A 247 -14.83 19.77 -10.33
N LYS A 248 -14.23 19.53 -11.51
CA LYS A 248 -14.79 18.77 -12.63
C LYS A 248 -13.71 17.90 -13.26
N VAL A 249 -13.29 16.87 -12.56
CA VAL A 249 -12.24 15.96 -12.98
C VAL A 249 -12.83 14.64 -13.47
N THR A 250 -12.40 14.18 -14.65
CA THR A 250 -12.69 12.84 -15.14
C THR A 250 -11.47 11.96 -14.93
N VAL A 251 -11.57 10.94 -14.09
CA VAL A 251 -10.49 9.99 -13.87
C VAL A 251 -10.67 8.78 -14.77
N THR A 252 -9.67 8.53 -15.61
CA THR A 252 -9.64 7.41 -16.58
C THR A 252 -8.56 6.38 -16.21
N GLY A 253 -8.50 5.27 -16.96
CA GLY A 253 -7.49 4.21 -16.76
C GLY A 253 -7.80 3.23 -15.62
N LEU A 254 -8.99 3.29 -15.03
CA LEU A 254 -9.46 2.33 -14.03
C LEU A 254 -10.21 1.17 -14.69
N SER A 255 -9.99 -0.05 -14.19
CA SER A 255 -10.69 -1.26 -14.66
C SER A 255 -11.94 -1.51 -13.82
N GLU A 256 -13.10 -1.63 -14.44
CA GLU A 256 -14.35 -1.98 -13.74
C GLU A 256 -14.30 -3.37 -13.10
N GLY A 257 -13.54 -4.29 -13.67
CA GLY A 257 -13.31 -5.64 -13.16
C GLY A 257 -12.25 -5.74 -12.07
N SER A 258 -11.69 -4.61 -11.59
CA SER A 258 -10.64 -4.60 -10.57
C SER A 258 -11.08 -5.24 -9.26
N LEU A 259 -10.17 -5.98 -8.64
CA LEU A 259 -10.34 -6.58 -7.31
C LEU A 259 -9.87 -5.66 -6.17
N GLN A 260 -9.44 -4.43 -6.48
CA GLN A 260 -9.04 -3.47 -5.46
C GLN A 260 -10.22 -3.09 -4.57
N GLY A 261 -10.09 -3.26 -3.25
CA GLY A 261 -11.13 -2.89 -2.27
C GLY A 261 -11.44 -1.40 -2.30
N ASP A 262 -10.42 -0.60 -2.58
CA ASP A 262 -10.50 0.87 -2.65
C ASP A 262 -11.46 1.38 -3.76
N ARG A 263 -11.88 0.54 -4.72
CA ARG A 263 -12.92 0.91 -5.70
C ARG A 263 -14.22 1.40 -5.05
N VAL A 264 -14.44 1.06 -3.79
CA VAL A 264 -15.61 1.48 -3.00
C VAL A 264 -15.65 3.01 -2.77
N TYR A 265 -14.54 3.73 -2.99
CA TYR A 265 -14.45 5.17 -2.74
C TYR A 265 -15.57 5.98 -3.41
N ARG A 266 -15.98 5.61 -4.62
CA ARG A 266 -17.06 6.30 -5.36
C ARG A 266 -18.36 6.30 -4.59
N ARG A 267 -18.75 5.14 -4.08
CA ARG A 267 -19.95 4.98 -3.23
C ARG A 267 -19.83 5.74 -1.91
N TYR A 268 -18.61 5.78 -1.35
CA TYR A 268 -18.38 6.49 -0.09
C TYR A 268 -18.42 8.02 -0.29
N PHE A 269 -17.89 8.52 -1.40
CA PHE A 269 -18.00 9.95 -1.75
C PHE A 269 -19.46 10.37 -1.98
N GLU A 270 -20.26 9.53 -2.65
CA GLU A 270 -21.68 9.74 -2.82
C GLU A 270 -22.41 9.77 -1.46
N ALA A 271 -22.14 8.82 -0.57
CA ALA A 271 -22.71 8.78 0.77
C ALA A 271 -22.35 10.03 1.60
N LEU A 272 -21.09 10.48 1.54
CA LEU A 272 -20.63 11.71 2.21
C LEU A 272 -21.34 12.97 1.66
N SER A 273 -21.62 13.00 0.36
CA SER A 273 -22.36 14.11 -0.26
C SER A 273 -23.83 14.14 0.18
N GLY A 274 -24.41 12.97 0.47
CA GLY A 274 -25.81 12.81 0.86
C GLY A 274 -26.10 13.13 2.32
N GLY A 275 -25.11 13.08 3.23
CA GLY A 275 -25.35 13.27 4.67
C GLY A 275 -24.17 12.96 5.56
N THR A 276 -24.44 12.43 6.76
CA THR A 276 -23.45 12.03 7.77
C THR A 276 -23.46 10.50 7.94
N PRO A 277 -22.88 9.75 6.98
CA PRO A 277 -22.93 8.29 7.00
C PRO A 277 -22.02 7.67 8.08
N THR A 278 -22.32 6.40 8.40
CA THR A 278 -21.34 5.50 9.04
C THR A 278 -20.76 4.60 7.96
N LEU A 279 -19.43 4.60 7.81
CA LEU A 279 -18.69 3.89 6.76
C LEU A 279 -17.66 2.95 7.37
N ASP A 280 -17.67 1.68 6.97
CA ASP A 280 -16.65 0.71 7.34
C ASP A 280 -15.47 0.79 6.36
N ILE A 281 -14.28 1.08 6.87
CA ILE A 281 -13.04 1.18 6.08
C ILE A 281 -12.03 0.05 6.38
N GLY A 282 -12.43 -0.97 7.09
CA GLY A 282 -11.57 -2.12 7.44
C GLY A 282 -10.98 -2.83 6.23
N ASP A 283 -11.71 -2.91 5.09
CA ASP A 283 -11.19 -3.51 3.84
C ASP A 283 -10.52 -2.50 2.88
N CYS A 284 -10.64 -1.19 3.13
CA CYS A 284 -10.04 -0.11 2.35
C CYS A 284 -9.33 0.96 3.20
N PRO A 285 -8.42 0.57 4.13
CA PRO A 285 -7.83 1.49 5.09
C PRO A 285 -7.01 2.61 4.43
N ASP A 286 -6.62 2.41 3.19
CA ASP A 286 -5.85 3.39 2.44
C ASP A 286 -6.69 4.60 1.99
N LEU A 287 -8.00 4.48 2.00
CA LEU A 287 -8.93 5.60 1.79
C LEU A 287 -9.17 6.45 3.05
N GLY A 288 -8.80 5.96 4.24
CA GLY A 288 -9.09 6.66 5.51
C GLY A 288 -8.76 8.15 5.49
N PRO A 289 -7.53 8.58 5.17
CA PRO A 289 -7.15 9.99 5.18
C PRO A 289 -8.00 10.87 4.26
N ILE A 290 -8.25 10.44 3.03
CA ILE A 290 -9.06 11.24 2.11
C ILE A 290 -10.53 11.29 2.53
N LEU A 291 -11.07 10.19 3.06
CA LEU A 291 -12.46 10.16 3.55
C LEU A 291 -12.64 11.08 4.77
N PHE A 292 -11.65 11.12 5.70
CA PHE A 292 -11.69 12.05 6.83
C PHE A 292 -11.61 13.51 6.35
N ALA A 293 -10.76 13.79 5.36
CA ALA A 293 -10.66 15.11 4.76
C ALA A 293 -11.98 15.56 4.11
N LEU A 294 -12.61 14.70 3.32
CA LEU A 294 -13.89 15.02 2.67
C LEU A 294 -15.04 15.16 3.69
N ALA A 295 -15.05 14.34 4.73
CA ALA A 295 -16.02 14.49 5.83
C ALA A 295 -15.84 15.84 6.54
N ALA A 296 -14.59 16.29 6.76
CA ALA A 296 -14.27 17.59 7.36
C ALA A 296 -14.73 18.78 6.50
N ALA A 297 -14.53 18.69 5.18
CA ALA A 297 -15.01 19.71 4.23
C ALA A 297 -16.54 19.66 3.99
N GLY A 298 -17.19 18.56 4.40
CA GLY A 298 -18.62 18.30 4.20
C GLY A 298 -19.43 18.42 5.47
N ARG A 299 -20.20 17.37 5.76
CA ARG A 299 -21.16 17.32 6.88
C ARG A 299 -20.71 16.44 8.04
N GLY A 300 -19.51 15.88 7.97
CA GLY A 300 -19.02 14.90 8.92
C GLY A 300 -19.43 13.46 8.57
N ALA A 301 -18.84 12.51 9.26
CA ALA A 301 -19.15 11.08 9.14
C ALA A 301 -18.54 10.31 10.32
N THR A 302 -19.03 9.08 10.53
CA THR A 302 -18.39 8.11 11.41
C THR A 302 -17.75 7.01 10.57
N PHE A 303 -16.52 6.65 10.91
CA PHE A 303 -15.76 5.59 10.25
C PHE A 303 -15.43 4.48 11.24
N THR A 304 -15.70 3.24 10.87
CA THR A 304 -15.35 2.04 11.63
C THR A 304 -14.25 1.24 10.92
N GLY A 305 -13.60 0.28 11.60
CA GLY A 305 -12.46 -0.46 11.05
C GLY A 305 -11.19 0.39 10.97
N THR A 306 -11.03 1.37 11.88
CA THR A 306 -9.94 2.37 11.83
C THR A 306 -8.68 1.94 12.57
N ARG A 307 -8.71 0.87 13.38
CA ARG A 307 -7.59 0.42 14.24
C ARG A 307 -6.27 0.32 13.48
N ARG A 308 -6.29 -0.25 12.27
CA ARG A 308 -5.09 -0.47 11.45
C ARG A 308 -4.49 0.79 10.85
N LEU A 309 -5.21 1.91 10.84
CA LEU A 309 -4.66 3.19 10.40
C LEU A 309 -3.49 3.66 11.28
N ARG A 310 -3.45 3.19 12.54
CA ARG A 310 -2.41 3.57 13.53
C ARG A 310 -1.05 2.90 13.27
N ILE A 311 -1.01 1.82 12.48
CA ILE A 311 0.20 1.02 12.21
C ILE A 311 0.65 1.07 10.76
N LYS A 312 0.23 2.13 10.04
CA LYS A 312 0.62 2.38 8.64
C LYS A 312 1.95 3.15 8.55
N GLU A 313 2.16 3.93 7.49
CA GLU A 313 3.32 4.79 7.27
C GLU A 313 3.50 5.81 8.41
N SER A 314 2.39 6.34 8.88
CA SER A 314 2.21 7.12 10.09
C SER A 314 1.09 6.51 10.94
N ASP A 315 0.88 6.99 12.17
CA ASP A 315 -0.44 6.87 12.80
C ASP A 315 -1.38 7.84 12.06
N ARG A 316 -2.10 7.32 11.05
CA ARG A 316 -2.96 8.12 10.18
C ARG A 316 -4.12 8.76 10.92
N VAL A 317 -4.58 8.13 12.02
CA VAL A 317 -5.66 8.72 12.85
C VAL A 317 -5.13 9.95 13.55
N LEU A 318 -4.02 9.84 14.26
CA LEU A 318 -3.39 10.95 14.98
C LEU A 318 -2.93 12.06 14.01
N ALA A 319 -2.38 11.69 12.85
CA ALA A 319 -1.95 12.65 11.84
C ALA A 319 -3.16 13.47 11.31
N MET A 320 -4.25 12.79 10.93
CA MET A 320 -5.45 13.47 10.44
C MET A 320 -6.12 14.30 11.53
N GLU A 321 -6.19 13.83 12.77
CA GLU A 321 -6.70 14.59 13.92
C GLU A 321 -5.92 15.89 14.10
N THR A 322 -4.58 15.80 14.07
CA THR A 322 -3.68 16.96 14.21
C THR A 322 -3.89 17.96 13.08
N GLU A 323 -3.92 17.48 11.83
CA GLU A 323 -3.98 18.38 10.67
C GLU A 323 -5.37 18.96 10.43
N LEU A 324 -6.44 18.18 10.64
CA LEU A 324 -7.81 18.67 10.48
C LEU A 324 -8.20 19.68 11.55
N LYS A 325 -7.62 19.59 12.74
CA LYS A 325 -7.80 20.60 13.79
C LYS A 325 -7.33 21.99 13.34
N LYS A 326 -6.28 22.09 12.49
CA LYS A 326 -5.83 23.35 11.93
C LYS A 326 -6.82 24.01 10.99
N PHE A 327 -7.76 23.23 10.42
CA PHE A 327 -8.90 23.70 9.61
C PHE A 327 -10.16 23.97 10.45
N GLY A 328 -10.11 23.78 11.77
CA GLY A 328 -11.25 23.94 12.67
C GLY A 328 -12.17 22.72 12.74
N THR A 329 -11.68 21.51 12.41
CA THR A 329 -12.45 20.28 12.49
C THR A 329 -11.99 19.44 13.68
N GLU A 330 -12.94 18.87 14.41
CA GLU A 330 -12.68 17.98 15.55
C GLU A 330 -12.91 16.51 15.17
N LEU A 331 -12.12 15.62 15.75
CA LEU A 331 -12.27 14.19 15.63
C LEU A 331 -12.55 13.58 17.00
N GLU A 332 -13.63 12.81 17.11
CA GLU A 332 -13.83 11.89 18.23
C GLU A 332 -13.23 10.54 17.87
N VAL A 333 -12.18 10.16 18.60
CA VAL A 333 -11.37 8.98 18.30
C VAL A 333 -11.58 7.90 19.34
N SER A 334 -11.95 6.69 18.91
CA SER A 334 -11.96 5.49 19.74
C SER A 334 -10.96 4.45 19.24
N GLU A 335 -10.95 3.26 19.83
CA GLU A 335 -10.01 2.19 19.43
C GLU A 335 -10.16 1.79 17.96
N ASP A 336 -11.39 1.66 17.48
CA ASP A 336 -11.70 1.15 16.12
C ASP A 336 -12.73 2.00 15.38
N SER A 337 -12.96 3.23 15.83
CA SER A 337 -13.79 4.19 15.10
C SER A 337 -13.27 5.62 15.23
N VAL A 338 -13.61 6.43 14.24
CA VAL A 338 -13.31 7.86 14.17
C VAL A 338 -14.58 8.56 13.70
N THR A 339 -15.07 9.54 14.46
CA THR A 339 -16.14 10.44 14.03
C THR A 339 -15.54 11.81 13.72
N VAL A 340 -15.72 12.26 12.48
CA VAL A 340 -15.31 13.60 12.03
C VAL A 340 -16.48 14.55 12.26
N ILE A 341 -16.25 15.59 13.06
CA ILE A 341 -17.23 16.59 13.43
C ILE A 341 -16.81 17.93 12.80
N PRO A 342 -17.45 18.33 11.68
CA PRO A 342 -17.16 19.64 11.09
C PRO A 342 -17.62 20.73 12.03
N THR A 343 -16.74 21.73 12.19
CA THR A 343 -17.03 22.97 12.88
C THR A 343 -16.96 24.12 11.86
N ALA A 344 -16.36 25.23 12.20
CA ALA A 344 -16.16 26.32 11.24
C ALA A 344 -14.92 26.04 10.37
N PHE A 345 -15.10 25.31 9.25
CA PHE A 345 -14.01 25.01 8.32
C PHE A 345 -13.40 26.30 7.75
N HIS A 346 -12.10 26.48 7.95
CA HIS A 346 -11.38 27.73 7.60
C HIS A 346 -9.98 27.44 7.03
N VAL A 347 -9.28 28.48 6.62
CA VAL A 347 -7.86 28.40 6.23
C VAL A 347 -7.05 27.83 7.40
N PRO A 348 -6.12 26.88 7.16
CA PRO A 348 -5.33 26.32 8.24
C PRO A 348 -4.58 27.40 9.03
N SER A 349 -4.64 27.30 10.35
CA SER A 349 -4.05 28.29 11.27
C SER A 349 -2.52 28.35 11.22
N GLU A 350 -1.90 27.27 10.70
CA GLU A 350 -0.45 27.11 10.59
C GLU A 350 -0.11 26.12 9.47
N PRO A 351 1.16 26.01 9.03
CA PRO A 351 1.57 25.02 8.03
C PRO A 351 1.17 23.59 8.42
N LEU A 352 0.75 22.83 7.41
CA LEU A 352 0.34 21.44 7.53
C LEU A 352 1.56 20.53 7.45
N CYS A 353 1.58 19.47 8.25
CA CYS A 353 2.64 18.46 8.22
C CYS A 353 2.22 17.26 7.38
N GLY A 354 3.08 16.80 6.48
CA GLY A 354 2.86 15.59 5.69
C GLY A 354 3.08 14.28 6.46
N HIS A 355 3.57 14.33 7.70
CA HIS A 355 3.81 13.17 8.58
C HIS A 355 4.58 12.02 7.93
N ASN A 356 5.41 12.32 6.91
CA ASN A 356 6.08 11.32 6.08
C ASN A 356 5.11 10.27 5.47
N ASP A 357 3.87 10.67 5.20
CA ASP A 357 2.83 9.82 4.62
C ASP A 357 2.18 10.51 3.42
N HIS A 358 2.33 9.90 2.25
CA HIS A 358 1.80 10.42 0.98
C HIS A 358 0.28 10.64 1.01
N ARG A 359 -0.47 9.83 1.75
CA ARG A 359 -1.93 9.95 1.85
C ARG A 359 -2.35 11.15 2.68
N ILE A 360 -1.58 11.49 3.70
CA ILE A 360 -1.80 12.73 4.46
C ILE A 360 -1.53 13.93 3.56
N VAL A 361 -0.38 13.96 2.86
CA VAL A 361 -0.03 15.05 1.94
C VAL A 361 -1.11 15.26 0.89
N MET A 362 -1.56 14.19 0.21
CA MET A 362 -2.56 14.29 -0.85
C MET A 362 -3.94 14.72 -0.31
N SER A 363 -4.33 14.26 0.88
CA SER A 363 -5.58 14.70 1.54
C SER A 363 -5.55 16.19 1.87
N MET A 364 -4.43 16.66 2.43
CA MET A 364 -4.24 18.08 2.73
C MET A 364 -4.23 18.93 1.46
N ALA A 365 -3.65 18.43 0.37
CA ALA A 365 -3.66 19.12 -0.92
C ALA A 365 -5.09 19.33 -1.47
N VAL A 366 -5.96 18.34 -1.33
CA VAL A 366 -7.39 18.47 -1.70
C VAL A 366 -8.07 19.55 -0.86
N LEU A 367 -7.87 19.58 0.47
CA LEU A 367 -8.45 20.61 1.32
C LEU A 367 -7.88 22.00 1.04
N CYS A 368 -6.57 22.12 0.82
CA CYS A 368 -5.93 23.39 0.48
C CYS A 368 -6.40 23.94 -0.88
N SER A 369 -6.95 23.13 -1.77
CA SER A 369 -7.54 23.63 -3.02
C SER A 369 -8.78 24.51 -2.79
N ILE A 370 -9.44 24.37 -1.62
CA ILE A 370 -10.59 25.20 -1.21
C ILE A 370 -10.11 26.42 -0.45
N THR A 371 -9.25 26.21 0.54
CA THR A 371 -8.92 27.23 1.54
C THR A 371 -7.59 27.95 1.28
N GLY A 372 -6.71 27.34 0.50
CA GLY A 372 -5.28 27.67 0.51
C GLY A 372 -4.58 27.03 1.70
N GLY A 373 -3.25 27.00 1.66
CA GLY A 373 -2.42 26.49 2.73
C GLY A 373 -1.00 26.15 2.28
N VAL A 374 -0.18 25.74 3.24
CA VAL A 374 1.20 25.30 3.01
C VAL A 374 1.36 23.91 3.61
N ILE A 375 1.91 22.98 2.83
CA ILE A 375 2.18 21.60 3.25
C ILE A 375 3.70 21.40 3.33
N GLU A 376 4.19 20.99 4.49
CA GLU A 376 5.57 20.61 4.75
C GLU A 376 5.72 19.08 4.69
N GLY A 377 6.90 18.59 4.29
CA GLY A 377 7.13 17.16 4.11
C GLY A 377 6.39 16.59 2.89
N ALA A 378 6.08 17.42 1.91
CA ALA A 378 5.32 17.05 0.73
C ALA A 378 6.06 16.06 -0.20
N GLU A 379 7.37 15.87 -0.03
CA GLU A 379 8.16 14.83 -0.72
C GLU A 379 7.67 13.41 -0.43
N ALA A 380 6.89 13.18 0.61
CA ALA A 380 6.33 11.88 0.93
C ALA A 380 5.47 11.27 -0.20
N ILE A 381 4.97 12.07 -1.15
CA ILE A 381 4.26 11.59 -2.35
C ILE A 381 5.13 10.64 -3.20
N ALA A 382 6.47 10.78 -3.15
CA ALA A 382 7.40 9.93 -3.91
C ALA A 382 7.27 8.43 -3.59
N LYS A 383 6.69 8.07 -2.45
CA LYS A 383 6.47 6.67 -2.05
C LYS A 383 5.44 5.94 -2.92
N SER A 384 4.45 6.66 -3.46
CA SER A 384 3.33 6.04 -4.16
C SER A 384 2.88 6.80 -5.42
N PHE A 385 2.89 8.12 -5.38
CA PHE A 385 2.38 8.96 -6.45
C PHE A 385 3.32 10.16 -6.70
N PRO A 386 4.54 9.90 -7.24
CA PRO A 386 5.59 10.92 -7.33
C PRO A 386 5.22 12.14 -8.18
N ASP A 387 4.37 11.99 -9.19
CA ASP A 387 3.89 13.03 -10.09
C ASP A 387 2.51 13.62 -9.68
N PHE A 388 2.11 13.47 -8.41
CA PHE A 388 0.80 13.96 -7.92
C PHE A 388 0.62 15.46 -8.13
N PHE A 389 1.60 16.28 -7.74
CA PHE A 389 1.47 17.74 -7.89
C PHE A 389 1.48 18.15 -9.36
N GLU A 390 2.33 17.56 -10.19
CA GLU A 390 2.35 17.82 -11.64
C GLU A 390 1.00 17.50 -12.31
N LYS A 391 0.38 16.38 -11.91
CA LYS A 391 -0.97 16.02 -12.41
C LYS A 391 -2.05 16.96 -11.92
N THR A 392 -1.99 17.38 -10.66
CA THR A 392 -2.98 18.33 -10.11
C THR A 392 -2.79 19.74 -10.67
N GLU A 393 -1.56 20.18 -10.93
CA GLU A 393 -1.27 21.42 -11.65
C GLU A 393 -1.83 21.40 -13.09
N ALA A 394 -1.68 20.27 -13.80
CA ALA A 394 -2.27 20.08 -15.12
C ALA A 394 -3.82 20.14 -15.12
N LEU A 395 -4.44 19.84 -13.98
CA LEU A 395 -5.87 20.00 -13.73
C LEU A 395 -6.27 21.42 -13.29
N GLY A 396 -5.30 22.34 -13.13
CA GLY A 396 -5.55 23.74 -12.76
C GLY A 396 -5.37 24.07 -11.27
N ILE A 397 -4.92 23.09 -10.45
CA ILE A 397 -4.57 23.39 -9.06
C ILE A 397 -3.28 24.22 -9.03
N LYS A 398 -3.32 25.33 -8.32
CA LYS A 398 -2.19 26.23 -8.17
C LYS A 398 -1.32 25.78 -6.98
N ALA A 399 -0.32 24.95 -7.27
CA ALA A 399 0.64 24.41 -6.30
C ALA A 399 2.05 24.92 -6.64
N GLU A 400 2.69 25.59 -5.72
CA GLU A 400 4.04 26.13 -5.87
C GLU A 400 5.00 25.44 -4.90
N LYS A 401 6.06 24.81 -5.43
CA LYS A 401 7.15 24.27 -4.62
C LYS A 401 8.00 25.43 -4.11
N THR A 402 8.10 25.57 -2.80
CA THR A 402 8.90 26.63 -2.16
C THR A 402 10.07 25.99 -1.42
N ASN A 403 11.27 26.56 -1.64
CA ASN A 403 12.49 26.17 -0.93
C ASN A 403 12.84 27.15 0.23
N GLU A 404 11.94 28.07 0.57
CA GLU A 404 12.15 28.98 1.69
C GLU A 404 11.99 28.25 3.03
N PHE A 405 13.07 28.26 3.81
CA PHE A 405 13.16 27.78 5.19
C PHE A 405 12.54 28.78 6.17
#